data_784507f4538a48b6c0479f6898dcff9f
#
_entry.id   784507f4538a48b6c0479f6898dcff9f
#
_cell.length_a   1.000
_cell.length_b   1.000
_cell.length_c   1.000
_cell.angle_alpha   90.00
_cell.angle_beta   90.00
_cell.angle_gamma   90.00
#
_symmetry.space_group_name_H-M   'P 1'
#
loop_
_entity.id
_entity.type
_entity.pdbx_description
1 polymer ?
#
loop_
_entity_poly.entity_id
_entity_poly.type
_entity_poly.pdbx_seq_one_letter_code
_entity_poly.pdbx_strand_id
1 'polypeptide(L)'
;MDTVVTGTYNFPGTYKITYRVNGGEYRTLADNLSTSKNYTLAASATALGLASNERVTEVMFVFGQAPAGFAQVEKPYLHCTAVANLASTSFVNVADVGGVYNGQWVQAVSRWVTTVYGKPVIPTLPRTGY
;
A
#
# COMPACT_ATOMS: atom_id res chain seq x y z
N MET A 1 4.91 -6.60 -2.38
CA MET A 1 3.66 -5.96 -2.86
C MET A 1 3.41 -6.42 -4.29
N ASP A 2 2.18 -6.76 -4.61
CA ASP A 2 1.83 -7.24 -5.95
C ASP A 2 1.01 -6.24 -6.74
N THR A 3 -0.03 -5.68 -6.11
CA THR A 3 -0.94 -4.75 -6.76
C THR A 3 -1.36 -3.64 -5.82
N VAL A 4 -1.71 -2.52 -6.43
CA VAL A 4 -2.37 -1.39 -5.77
C VAL A 4 -3.76 -1.28 -6.37
N VAL A 5 -4.78 -1.38 -5.55
CA VAL A 5 -6.16 -1.13 -5.94
C VAL A 5 -6.53 0.26 -5.44
N THR A 6 -6.92 1.13 -6.36
CA THR A 6 -6.93 2.56 -6.07
C THR A 6 -8.19 3.05 -5.38
N GLY A 7 -9.29 2.30 -5.48
CA GLY A 7 -10.57 2.77 -4.93
C GLY A 7 -11.20 3.89 -5.74
N THR A 8 -12.32 4.38 -5.25
CA THR A 8 -13.02 5.53 -5.82
C THR A 8 -13.34 6.54 -4.73
N TYR A 9 -13.59 7.77 -5.15
CA TYR A 9 -13.72 8.91 -4.24
C TYR A 9 -14.94 9.74 -4.60
N ASN A 10 -15.45 10.47 -3.65
CA ASN A 10 -16.73 11.17 -3.78
C ASN A 10 -16.66 12.55 -4.45
N PHE A 11 -15.57 12.84 -5.16
CA PHE A 11 -15.43 14.08 -5.89
C PHE A 11 -14.80 13.84 -7.26
N PRO A 12 -15.12 14.66 -8.27
CA PRO A 12 -14.47 14.52 -9.57
C PRO A 12 -13.08 15.13 -9.55
N GLY A 13 -12.12 14.44 -10.13
CA GLY A 13 -10.76 14.93 -10.21
C GLY A 13 -9.79 13.86 -10.65
N THR A 14 -8.52 14.21 -10.60
CA THR A 14 -7.43 13.30 -10.93
C THR A 14 -6.40 13.32 -9.82
N TYR A 15 -5.61 12.25 -9.76
CA TYR A 15 -4.57 12.09 -8.77
C TYR A 15 -3.46 11.22 -9.34
N LYS A 16 -2.35 11.17 -8.62
CA LYS A 16 -1.23 10.30 -8.95
C LYS A 16 -0.89 9.42 -7.77
N ILE A 17 -0.21 8.33 -8.04
CA ILE A 17 0.32 7.43 -7.03
C ILE A 17 1.83 7.38 -7.18
N THR A 18 2.52 7.60 -6.08
CA THR A 18 3.96 7.50 -6.00
C THR A 18 4.34 6.41 -5.02
N TYR A 19 5.58 5.95 -5.12
CA TYR A 19 6.11 4.95 -4.20
C TYR A 19 7.57 5.23 -3.91
N ARG A 20 8.06 4.69 -2.81
CA ARG A 20 9.46 4.77 -2.43
C ARG A 20 10.03 3.37 -2.32
N VAL A 21 11.27 3.23 -2.72
CA VAL A 21 12.03 2.00 -2.60
C VAL A 21 13.12 2.20 -1.57
N ASN A 22 13.15 1.34 -0.57
CA ASN A 22 14.14 1.38 0.53
C ASN A 22 14.23 2.76 1.20
N GLY A 23 13.08 3.43 1.35
CA GLY A 23 13.04 4.77 1.93
C GLY A 23 13.67 5.87 1.08
N GLY A 24 13.95 5.60 -0.18
CA GLY A 24 14.57 6.54 -1.10
C GLY A 24 13.61 7.60 -1.65
N GLU A 25 13.95 8.15 -2.79
CA GLU A 25 13.12 9.18 -3.43
C GLU A 25 11.81 8.62 -3.94
N TYR A 26 10.81 9.49 -4.10
CA TYR A 26 9.53 9.12 -4.66
C TYR A 26 9.66 8.84 -6.16
N ARG A 27 9.05 7.74 -6.58
CA ARG A 27 8.93 7.36 -7.97
C ARG A 27 7.45 7.33 -8.32
N THR A 28 7.10 7.62 -9.58
CA THR A 28 5.71 7.60 -10.02
C THR A 28 5.29 6.19 -10.40
N LEU A 29 4.23 5.69 -9.78
CA LEU A 29 3.61 4.43 -10.17
C LEU A 29 2.61 4.68 -11.31
N ALA A 30 1.75 5.66 -11.14
CA ALA A 30 0.77 6.05 -12.15
C ALA A 30 0.37 7.50 -11.93
N ASP A 31 0.01 8.18 -13.01
CA ASP A 31 -0.40 9.57 -12.97
C ASP A 31 -1.73 9.77 -13.71
N ASN A 32 -2.34 10.91 -13.47
CA ASN A 32 -3.59 11.28 -14.13
C ASN A 32 -4.69 10.24 -13.99
N LEU A 33 -4.82 9.67 -12.81
CA LEU A 33 -5.85 8.69 -12.49
C LEU A 33 -7.14 9.41 -12.14
N SER A 34 -8.27 8.85 -12.59
CA SER A 34 -9.60 9.42 -12.29
C SER A 34 -10.08 8.94 -10.93
N THR A 35 -10.60 9.86 -10.12
CA THR A 35 -11.21 9.54 -8.82
C THR A 35 -12.47 8.69 -8.94
N SER A 36 -13.08 8.62 -10.12
CA SER A 36 -14.29 7.83 -10.34
C SER A 36 -14.03 6.41 -10.81
N LYS A 37 -12.77 6.05 -11.06
CA LYS A 37 -12.40 4.72 -11.53
C LYS A 37 -11.56 3.98 -10.49
N ASN A 38 -11.87 2.71 -10.34
CA ASN A 38 -11.12 1.82 -9.45
C ASN A 38 -10.11 1.04 -10.29
N TYR A 39 -8.85 1.44 -10.22
CA TYR A 39 -7.78 0.80 -10.98
C TYR A 39 -7.13 -0.32 -10.18
N THR A 40 -6.64 -1.31 -10.90
CA THR A 40 -5.75 -2.33 -10.35
C THR A 40 -4.40 -2.18 -11.03
N LEU A 41 -3.41 -1.73 -10.29
CA LEU A 41 -2.10 -1.41 -10.82
C LEU A 41 -1.09 -2.48 -10.41
N ALA A 42 -0.34 -2.99 -11.38
CA ALA A 42 0.73 -3.93 -11.09
C ALA A 42 1.85 -3.22 -10.35
N ALA A 43 2.28 -3.78 -9.25
CA ALA A 43 3.31 -3.20 -8.39
C ALA A 43 4.24 -4.25 -7.80
N SER A 44 4.37 -5.40 -8.45
CA SER A 44 5.34 -6.43 -8.07
C SER A 44 6.77 -5.95 -8.33
N ALA A 45 7.73 -6.60 -7.73
CA ALA A 45 9.14 -6.30 -7.98
C ALA A 45 9.47 -6.38 -9.47
N THR A 46 8.93 -7.37 -10.16
CA THR A 46 9.11 -7.52 -11.60
C THR A 46 8.48 -6.36 -12.36
N ALA A 47 7.25 -5.98 -12.01
CA ALA A 47 6.56 -4.88 -12.69
C ALA A 47 7.27 -3.54 -12.49
N LEU A 48 7.89 -3.34 -11.34
CA LEU A 48 8.59 -2.10 -11.00
C LEU A 48 10.08 -2.15 -11.38
N GLY A 49 10.58 -3.28 -11.84
CA GLY A 49 11.99 -3.44 -12.19
C GLY A 49 12.92 -3.38 -10.99
N LEU A 50 12.49 -3.89 -9.85
CA LEU A 50 13.28 -3.85 -8.63
C LEU A 50 14.29 -4.98 -8.56
N ALA A 51 15.45 -4.67 -7.96
CA ALA A 51 16.45 -5.67 -7.63
C ALA A 51 16.02 -6.50 -6.41
N SER A 52 16.70 -7.62 -6.17
CA SER A 52 16.34 -8.53 -5.07
C SER A 52 16.49 -7.91 -3.68
N ASN A 53 17.32 -6.88 -3.55
CA ASN A 53 17.54 -6.16 -2.29
C ASN A 53 16.69 -4.90 -2.17
N GLU A 54 15.79 -4.67 -3.12
CA GLU A 54 14.92 -3.49 -3.12
C GLU A 54 13.51 -3.87 -2.71
N ARG A 55 12.91 -3.01 -1.87
CA ARG A 55 11.55 -3.19 -1.36
C ARG A 55 10.80 -1.88 -1.44
N VAL A 56 9.54 -1.94 -1.79
CA VAL A 56 8.66 -0.78 -1.66
C VAL A 56 8.38 -0.53 -0.18
N THR A 57 8.73 0.64 0.28
CA THR A 57 8.58 1.04 1.68
C THR A 57 7.42 1.98 1.92
N GLU A 58 6.91 2.61 0.87
CA GLU A 58 5.80 3.55 0.99
C GLU A 58 5.05 3.65 -0.34
N VAL A 59 3.74 3.79 -0.25
CA VAL A 59 2.88 4.13 -1.38
C VAL A 59 2.07 5.36 -0.97
N MET A 60 2.05 6.38 -1.81
CA MET A 60 1.36 7.62 -1.51
C MET A 60 0.43 8.01 -2.66
N PHE A 61 -0.81 8.31 -2.29
CA PHE A 61 -1.82 8.84 -3.22
C PHE A 61 -1.82 10.36 -3.08
N VAL A 62 -1.58 11.06 -4.17
CA VAL A 62 -1.45 12.52 -4.17
C VAL A 62 -2.58 13.13 -4.98
N PHE A 63 -3.53 13.72 -4.28
CA PHE A 63 -4.73 14.29 -4.91
C PHE A 63 -4.58 15.76 -5.29
N GLY A 64 -3.59 16.44 -4.76
CA GLY A 64 -3.45 17.88 -4.92
C GLY A 64 -4.43 18.61 -4.03
N GLN A 65 -5.61 18.91 -4.56
CA GLN A 65 -6.68 19.54 -3.78
C GLN A 65 -7.87 18.60 -3.67
N ALA A 66 -8.42 18.50 -2.48
CA ALA A 66 -9.63 17.74 -2.21
C ALA A 66 -10.66 18.68 -1.57
N PRO A 67 -11.94 18.56 -1.94
CA PRO A 67 -12.98 19.40 -1.37
C PRO A 67 -13.28 19.02 0.08
N ALA A 68 -13.94 19.91 0.79
CA ALA A 68 -14.51 19.58 2.07
C ALA A 68 -15.48 18.39 1.91
N GLY A 69 -15.46 17.47 2.86
CA GLY A 69 -16.29 16.27 2.77
C GLY A 69 -15.68 15.17 1.89
N PHE A 70 -14.41 15.30 1.51
CA PHE A 70 -13.69 14.22 0.81
C PHE A 70 -13.86 12.91 1.53
N ALA A 71 -14.25 11.88 0.80
CA ALA A 71 -14.39 10.54 1.34
C ALA A 71 -14.12 9.49 0.28
N GLN A 72 -13.70 8.32 0.74
CA GLN A 72 -13.59 7.14 -0.10
C GLN A 72 -14.98 6.53 -0.28
N VAL A 73 -15.31 6.17 -1.51
CA VAL A 73 -16.52 5.41 -1.84
C VAL A 73 -16.19 3.93 -1.86
N GLU A 74 -15.22 3.54 -2.68
CA GLU A 74 -14.59 2.24 -2.61
C GLU A 74 -13.21 2.41 -2.00
N LYS A 75 -12.87 1.58 -1.04
CA LYS A 75 -11.60 1.74 -0.31
C LYS A 75 -10.42 1.28 -1.14
N PRO A 76 -9.33 2.05 -1.16
CA PRO A 76 -8.09 1.58 -1.76
C PRO A 76 -7.45 0.52 -0.87
N TYR A 77 -6.65 -0.35 -1.47
CA TYR A 77 -5.86 -1.31 -0.70
C TYR A 77 -4.64 -1.78 -1.48
N LEU A 78 -3.69 -2.31 -0.74
CA LEU A 78 -2.49 -2.91 -1.29
C LEU A 78 -2.61 -4.43 -1.12
N HIS A 79 -2.38 -5.15 -2.20
CA HIS A 79 -2.33 -6.60 -2.15
C HIS A 79 -0.87 -7.04 -2.11
N CYS A 80 -0.52 -7.83 -1.11
CA CYS A 80 0.82 -8.34 -0.91
C CYS A 80 0.78 -9.86 -0.79
N THR A 81 1.76 -10.51 -1.37
CA THR A 81 1.92 -11.95 -1.26
C THR A 81 3.11 -12.24 -0.35
N ALA A 82 2.91 -13.07 0.65
CA ALA A 82 3.99 -13.48 1.54
C ALA A 82 4.93 -14.43 0.80
N VAL A 83 6.21 -14.32 1.14
CA VAL A 83 7.23 -15.22 0.62
C VAL A 83 7.02 -16.61 1.23
N ALA A 84 7.12 -17.64 0.42
CA ALA A 84 7.01 -19.03 0.89
C ALA A 84 8.13 -19.34 1.90
N ASN A 85 7.82 -20.15 2.89
CA ASN A 85 8.75 -20.58 3.95
C ASN A 85 9.28 -19.43 4.82
N LEU A 86 8.58 -18.31 4.82
CA LEU A 86 8.90 -17.21 5.70
C LEU A 86 8.58 -17.59 7.14
N ALA A 87 9.47 -17.26 8.08
CA ALA A 87 9.15 -17.34 9.49
C ALA A 87 8.02 -16.37 9.84
N SER A 88 7.26 -16.65 10.90
CA SER A 88 6.20 -15.76 11.33
C SER A 88 6.75 -14.36 11.58
N THR A 89 6.14 -13.38 10.96
CA THR A 89 6.60 -12.00 10.99
C THR A 89 5.41 -11.07 11.16
N SER A 90 5.59 -10.08 12.02
CA SER A 90 4.58 -9.03 12.18
C SER A 90 5.03 -7.76 11.48
N PHE A 91 4.10 -7.15 10.77
CA PHE A 91 4.33 -5.87 10.10
C PHE A 91 3.40 -4.83 10.70
N VAL A 92 3.96 -3.66 10.97
CA VAL A 92 3.15 -2.50 11.37
C VAL A 92 2.79 -1.74 10.10
N ASN A 93 1.49 -1.67 9.85
CA ASN A 93 0.97 -0.91 8.72
C ASN A 93 0.58 0.48 9.22
N VAL A 94 1.04 1.51 8.53
CA VAL A 94 0.73 2.89 8.88
C VAL A 94 0.00 3.52 7.70
N ALA A 95 -1.20 4.01 7.94
CA ALA A 95 -1.91 4.83 7.00
C ALA A 95 -1.94 6.26 7.53
N ASP A 96 -1.51 7.19 6.72
CA ASP A 96 -1.35 8.59 7.10
C ASP A 96 -2.06 9.44 6.06
N VAL A 97 -2.94 10.32 6.53
CA VAL A 97 -3.63 11.28 5.69
C VAL A 97 -3.26 12.67 6.18
N GLY A 98 -2.74 13.48 5.29
CA GLY A 98 -2.33 14.83 5.64
C GLY A 98 -2.75 15.84 4.59
N GLY A 99 -2.89 17.08 5.01
CA GLY A 99 -3.21 18.18 4.12
C GLY A 99 -3.24 19.51 4.83
N VAL A 100 -3.41 20.57 4.08
CA VAL A 100 -3.51 21.92 4.61
C VAL A 100 -4.96 22.37 4.58
N TYR A 101 -5.47 22.79 5.73
CA TYR A 101 -6.81 23.34 5.89
C TYR A 101 -6.71 24.69 6.58
N ASN A 102 -7.23 25.74 5.98
CA ASN A 102 -7.15 27.11 6.49
C ASN A 102 -5.72 27.52 6.85
N GLY A 103 -4.75 27.14 6.00
CA GLY A 103 -3.36 27.46 6.23
C GLY A 103 -2.64 26.64 7.28
N GLN A 104 -3.33 25.66 7.87
CA GLN A 104 -2.76 24.78 8.89
C GLN A 104 -2.65 23.36 8.39
N TRP A 105 -1.56 22.70 8.74
CA TRP A 105 -1.40 21.28 8.46
C TRP A 105 -2.28 20.46 9.38
N VAL A 106 -3.08 19.59 8.79
CA VAL A 106 -3.91 18.64 9.52
C VAL A 106 -3.51 17.24 9.09
N GLN A 107 -3.53 16.30 10.03
CA GLN A 107 -3.05 14.96 9.80
C GLN A 107 -3.81 13.96 10.65
N ALA A 108 -4.08 12.81 10.06
CA ALA A 108 -4.63 11.67 10.77
C ALA A 108 -3.78 10.45 10.45
N VAL A 109 -3.42 9.69 11.46
CA VAL A 109 -2.59 8.49 11.32
C VAL A 109 -3.34 7.31 11.90
N SER A 110 -3.38 6.23 11.15
CA SER A 110 -3.92 4.96 11.61
C SER A 110 -2.84 3.90 11.51
N ARG A 111 -2.72 3.07 12.53
CA ARG A 111 -1.74 1.99 12.58
C ARG A 111 -2.42 0.70 12.95
N TRP A 112 -1.98 -0.37 12.33
CA TRP A 112 -2.41 -1.72 12.69
C TRP A 112 -1.27 -2.68 12.44
N VAL A 113 -1.34 -3.82 13.11
CA VAL A 113 -0.33 -4.86 12.98
C VAL A 113 -0.91 -6.01 12.16
N THR A 114 -0.19 -6.37 11.12
CA THR A 114 -0.49 -7.58 10.34
C THR A 114 0.55 -8.63 10.67
N THR A 115 0.10 -9.77 11.15
CA THR A 115 0.98 -10.90 11.41
C THR A 115 0.85 -11.90 10.28
N VAL A 116 1.97 -12.22 9.66
CA VAL A 116 2.04 -13.27 8.65
C VAL A 116 2.64 -14.48 9.34
N TYR A 117 1.86 -15.55 9.40
CA TYR A 117 2.33 -16.79 10.00
C TYR A 117 3.13 -17.57 8.96
N GLY A 118 4.38 -17.83 9.28
CA GLY A 118 5.22 -18.66 8.46
C GLY A 118 4.69 -20.07 8.40
N LYS A 119 4.91 -20.72 7.26
CA LYS A 119 4.58 -22.12 7.12
C LYS A 119 5.53 -22.91 8.01
N PRO A 120 5.00 -23.71 8.96
CA PRO A 120 5.89 -24.45 9.86
C PRO A 120 6.73 -25.42 9.05
N VAL A 121 8.02 -25.42 9.36
CA VAL A 121 8.93 -26.44 8.86
C VAL A 121 8.85 -27.60 9.82
N ILE A 122 8.15 -28.62 9.44
CA ILE A 122 8.09 -29.85 10.22
C ILE A 122 9.14 -30.78 9.66
N PRO A 123 10.25 -30.97 10.36
CA PRO A 123 11.35 -31.72 9.78
C PRO A 123 11.00 -33.19 9.57
N THR A 124 10.09 -33.67 10.32
CA THR A 124 9.65 -35.03 10.10
C THR A 124 8.36 -35.26 10.72
N LEU A 125 7.97 -35.48 10.76
CA LEU A 125 7.03 -35.50 11.52
C LEU A 125 6.13 -36.07 11.66
N PRO A 126 6.18 -36.65 11.80
CA PRO A 126 5.11 -36.81 11.81
C PRO A 126 4.32 -36.13 12.66
N ARG A 127 4.28 -36.01 12.73
CA ARG A 127 3.75 -35.42 13.29
C ARG A 127 2.75 -35.52 13.67
N THR A 128 2.58 -36.01 14.06
CA THR A 128 1.77 -36.03 14.35
C THR A 128 1.07 -35.36 14.74
N GLY A 129 0.61 -35.58 14.97
CA GLY A 129 -0.18 -34.93 15.12
C GLY A 129 -0.30 -34.16 15.44
N TYR A 130 -0.10 -34.26 15.39
CA TYR A 130 -0.23 -33.54 15.43
C TYR A 130 -0.88 -33.17 15.09
#